data_baf71519afa49be0dc0ed0879f782361
#
_entry.id   baf71519afa49be0dc0ed0879f782361
#
_cell.length_a   1.000
_cell.length_b   1.000
_cell.length_c   1.000
_cell.angle_alpha   90.00
_cell.angle_beta   90.00
_cell.angle_gamma   90.00
#
_symmetry.space_group_name_H-M   'P 1'
#
loop_
_entity.id
_entity.type
_entity.pdbx_description
1 polymer ?
#
loop_
_entity_poly.entity_id
_entity_poly.type
_entity_poly.pdbx_seq_one_letter_code
_entity_poly.pdbx_strand_id
1 'polypeptide(L)'
;MNDIKRTASYQPVSCDLHSQYELAIMHKNKLCLSWLEDGEVVTEKNIMPVDVQTKNKAEYLIAKTAEQKPLCLRLDYIIKMKIMK
;
A
#
# COMPACT_ATOMS: atom_id res chain seq x y z
N MET A 1 8.62 9.80 23.09
CA MET A 1 8.07 9.66 22.75
C MET A 1 7.32 9.17 22.38
N ASN A 2 6.91 9.30 22.52
CA ASN A 2 6.10 9.01 22.14
C ASN A 2 5.28 8.46 21.83
N ASP A 3 5.04 8.36 21.74
CA ASP A 3 4.23 7.95 21.50
C ASP A 3 3.41 7.40 21.19
N ILE A 4 3.24 7.38 21.04
CA ILE A 4 2.49 7.01 20.91
C ILE A 4 1.80 6.26 20.53
N LYS A 5 1.26 5.96 20.48
CA LYS A 5 0.51 5.30 20.11
C LYS A 5 -0.63 5.38 19.53
N ARG A 6 -0.85 5.68 18.95
CA ARG A 6 -2.04 5.84 18.54
C ARG A 6 -2.43 4.99 17.47
N THR A 7 -3.30 4.10 17.63
CA THR A 7 -3.63 3.05 16.71
C THR A 7 -4.32 3.56 15.46
N ALA A 8 -5.08 4.65 15.60
CA ALA A 8 -5.78 5.20 14.44
C ALA A 8 -4.94 6.16 13.64
N SER A 9 -3.80 6.58 14.16
CA SER A 9 -2.95 7.54 13.48
C SER A 9 -2.20 6.89 12.34
N TYR A 10 -2.08 7.61 11.23
CA TYR A 10 -1.30 7.16 10.10
C TYR A 10 0.19 7.17 10.46
N GLN A 11 0.89 6.11 10.09
CA GLN A 11 2.33 6.02 10.26
C GLN A 11 2.98 6.28 8.91
N PRO A 12 3.69 7.39 8.74
CA PRO A 12 4.31 7.69 7.44
C PRO A 12 5.27 6.59 7.00
N VAL A 13 5.23 6.25 5.73
CA VAL A 13 6.17 5.29 5.17
C VAL A 13 7.44 6.03 4.75
N SER A 14 8.54 5.30 4.62
CA SER A 14 9.80 5.91 4.21
C SER A 14 9.70 6.43 2.79
N CYS A 15 10.53 7.43 2.47
CA CYS A 15 10.58 7.98 1.12
C CYS A 15 10.99 6.91 0.10
N ASP A 16 11.89 6.01 0.49
CA ASP A 16 12.31 4.94 -0.40
C ASP A 16 11.14 4.03 -0.77
N LEU A 17 10.34 3.67 0.21
CA LEU A 17 9.20 2.81 -0.04
C LEU A 17 8.15 3.53 -0.87
N HIS A 18 7.90 4.79 -0.56
CA HIS A 18 6.97 5.61 -1.32
C HIS A 18 7.40 5.70 -2.79
N SER A 19 8.69 5.90 -3.03
CA SER A 19 9.23 5.97 -4.38
C SER A 19 9.06 4.64 -5.12
N GLN A 20 9.17 3.52 -4.42
CA GLN A 20 8.97 2.22 -5.04
C GLN A 20 7.54 2.05 -5.56
N TYR A 21 6.55 2.53 -4.80
CA TYR A 21 5.17 2.51 -5.29
C TYR A 21 5.02 3.36 -6.54
N GLU A 22 5.59 4.56 -6.52
CA GLU A 22 5.49 5.46 -7.67
C GLU A 22 6.16 4.88 -8.90
N LEU A 23 7.33 4.25 -8.73
CA LEU A 23 8.02 3.62 -9.84
C LEU A 23 7.22 2.43 -10.38
N ALA A 24 6.62 1.65 -9.51
CA ALA A 24 5.80 0.53 -9.95
C ALA A 24 4.61 1.01 -10.77
N ILE A 25 3.99 2.12 -10.36
CA ILE A 25 2.88 2.71 -11.12
C ILE A 25 3.38 3.17 -12.48
N MET A 26 4.48 3.88 -12.51
CA MET A 26 5.05 4.43 -13.75
C MET A 26 5.41 3.32 -14.74
N HIS A 27 5.98 2.24 -14.24
CA HIS A 27 6.42 1.13 -15.09
C HIS A 27 5.34 0.07 -15.30
N LYS A 28 4.16 0.26 -14.68
CA LYS A 28 3.04 -0.68 -14.78
C LYS A 28 3.44 -2.07 -14.31
N ASN A 29 4.24 -2.12 -13.26
CA ASN A 29 4.65 -3.38 -12.65
C ASN A 29 3.56 -3.88 -11.72
N LYS A 30 3.32 -5.18 -11.74
CA LYS A 30 2.40 -5.80 -10.80
C LYS A 30 3.10 -6.02 -9.48
N LEU A 31 2.33 -6.04 -8.42
CA LEU A 31 2.85 -6.17 -7.07
C LEU A 31 2.27 -7.38 -6.37
N CYS A 32 3.06 -7.94 -5.46
CA CYS A 32 2.58 -8.87 -4.45
C CYS A 32 2.55 -8.09 -3.14
N LEU A 33 1.39 -7.99 -2.52
CA LEU A 33 1.20 -7.21 -1.31
C LEU A 33 0.67 -8.05 -0.17
N SER A 34 1.17 -7.75 1.03
CA SER A 34 0.60 -8.28 2.26
C SER A 34 0.20 -7.10 3.13
N TRP A 35 -0.99 -7.13 3.66
CA TRP A 35 -1.48 -6.03 4.49
C TRP A 35 -2.35 -6.56 5.61
N LEU A 36 -2.58 -5.68 6.60
CA LEU A 36 -3.46 -5.99 7.71
C LEU A 36 -4.89 -5.63 7.37
N GLU A 37 -5.79 -6.59 7.55
CA GLU A 37 -7.21 -6.37 7.34
C GLU A 37 -7.96 -7.05 8.47
N ASP A 38 -8.65 -6.26 9.29
CA ASP A 38 -9.39 -6.77 10.44
C ASP A 38 -8.55 -7.66 11.36
N GLY A 39 -7.31 -7.25 11.58
CA GLY A 39 -6.39 -7.95 12.47
C GLY A 39 -5.73 -9.17 11.87
N GLU A 40 -5.97 -9.43 10.60
CA GLU A 40 -5.37 -10.58 9.91
C GLU A 40 -4.51 -10.11 8.76
N VAL A 41 -3.52 -10.92 8.43
CA VAL A 41 -2.64 -10.63 7.30
C VAL A 41 -3.24 -11.24 6.03
N VAL A 42 -3.48 -10.39 5.05
CA VAL A 42 -3.97 -10.80 3.73
C VAL A 42 -2.84 -10.63 2.73
N THR A 43 -2.64 -11.60 1.87
CA THR A 43 -1.62 -11.55 0.84
C THR A 43 -2.26 -11.79 -0.52
N GLU A 44 -1.99 -10.89 -1.48
CA GLU A 44 -2.47 -11.07 -2.85
C GLU A 44 -1.37 -10.75 -3.85
N LYS A 45 -1.39 -11.47 -4.95
CA LYS A 45 -0.44 -11.30 -6.04
C LYS A 45 -1.11 -10.65 -7.24
N ASN A 46 -0.29 -10.18 -8.17
CA ASN A 46 -0.76 -9.61 -9.44
C ASN A 46 -1.64 -8.38 -9.23
N ILE A 47 -1.28 -7.56 -8.24
CA ILE A 47 -1.99 -6.32 -7.99
C ILE A 47 -1.37 -5.23 -8.86
N MET A 48 -2.22 -4.54 -9.63
CA MET A 48 -1.76 -3.47 -10.52
C MET A 48 -1.94 -2.14 -9.81
N PRO A 49 -0.85 -1.47 -9.42
CA PRO A 49 -0.96 -0.16 -8.78
C PRO A 49 -1.36 0.88 -9.81
N VAL A 50 -2.23 1.79 -9.41
CA VAL A 50 -2.76 2.83 -10.29
C VAL A 50 -2.30 4.20 -9.85
N ASP A 51 -2.33 4.48 -8.55
CA ASP A 51 -2.03 5.81 -8.04
C ASP A 51 -1.75 5.74 -6.55
N VAL A 52 -1.09 6.78 -6.04
CA VAL A 52 -0.94 6.99 -4.59
C VAL A 52 -1.62 8.31 -4.29
N GLN A 53 -2.57 8.31 -3.38
CA GLN A 53 -3.35 9.50 -3.04
C GLN A 53 -3.24 9.82 -1.57
N THR A 54 -3.22 11.11 -1.27
CA THR A 54 -3.24 11.60 0.11
C THR A 54 -4.66 12.05 0.43
N LYS A 55 -5.20 11.58 1.53
CA LYS A 55 -6.56 11.89 1.93
C LYS A 55 -6.63 11.88 3.45
N ASN A 56 -7.16 12.94 4.05
CA ASN A 56 -7.29 13.05 5.50
C ASN A 56 -5.98 12.75 6.23
N LYS A 57 -4.87 13.30 5.71
CA LYS A 57 -3.53 13.18 6.29
C LYS A 57 -3.00 11.76 6.30
N ALA A 58 -3.58 10.87 5.51
CA ALA A 58 -3.08 9.52 5.30
C ALA A 58 -2.85 9.29 3.83
N GLU A 59 -2.00 8.34 3.51
CA GLU A 59 -1.68 8.01 2.12
C GLU A 59 -2.25 6.64 1.79
N TYR A 60 -2.79 6.52 0.58
CA TYR A 60 -3.46 5.32 0.12
C TYR A 60 -2.92 4.89 -1.22
N LEU A 61 -2.74 3.58 -1.37
CA LEU A 61 -2.43 3.00 -2.66
C LEU A 61 -3.74 2.63 -3.34
N ILE A 62 -3.96 3.19 -4.52
CA ILE A 62 -5.10 2.85 -5.35
C ILE A 62 -4.62 1.84 -6.36
N ALA A 63 -5.30 0.70 -6.45
CA ALA A 63 -4.83 -0.39 -7.27
C ALA A 63 -6.02 -1.21 -7.78
N LYS A 64 -5.71 -2.19 -8.62
CA LYS A 64 -6.70 -3.16 -9.10
C LYS A 64 -6.17 -4.55 -8.85
N THR A 65 -7.05 -5.45 -8.45
CA THR A 65 -6.69 -6.86 -8.27
C THR A 65 -6.52 -7.54 -9.61
N ALA A 66 -6.06 -8.78 -9.60
CA ALA A 66 -5.94 -9.57 -10.82
C ALA A 66 -7.28 -9.69 -11.55
N GLU A 67 -8.37 -9.61 -10.82
CA GLU A 67 -9.72 -9.68 -11.39
C GLU A 67 -10.26 -8.32 -11.79
N GLN A 68 -9.41 -7.29 -11.78
CA GLN A 68 -9.78 -5.92 -12.16
C GLN A 68 -10.71 -5.25 -11.16
N LYS A 69 -10.77 -5.73 -9.94
CA LYS A 69 -11.57 -5.12 -8.89
C LYS A 69 -10.79 -3.98 -8.23
N PRO A 70 -11.44 -2.88 -7.89
CA PRO A 70 -10.74 -1.77 -7.24
C PRO A 70 -10.26 -2.16 -5.86
N LEU A 71 -9.10 -1.64 -5.50
CA LEU A 71 -8.49 -1.89 -4.22
C LEU A 71 -7.91 -0.58 -3.72
N CYS A 72 -8.18 -0.24 -2.46
CA CYS A 72 -7.65 0.97 -1.85
C CYS A 72 -7.05 0.58 -0.51
N LEU A 73 -5.74 0.73 -0.36
CA LEU A 73 -5.03 0.31 0.83
C LEU A 73 -4.29 1.49 1.44
N ARG A 74 -4.48 1.68 2.73
CA ARG A 74 -3.70 2.67 3.46
C ARG A 74 -2.26 2.16 3.56
N LEU A 75 -1.29 3.01 3.19
CA LEU A 75 0.09 2.56 3.05
C LEU A 75 0.68 2.01 4.35
N ASP A 76 0.29 2.58 5.49
CA ASP A 76 0.85 2.11 6.76
C ASP A 76 0.30 0.75 7.21
N TYR A 77 -0.75 0.25 6.55
CA TYR A 77 -1.26 -1.09 6.83
C TYR A 77 -0.56 -2.15 5.96
N ILE A 78 0.15 -1.73 4.93
CA ILE A 78 0.87 -2.66 4.07
C ILE A 78 2.13 -3.13 4.78
N ILE A 79 2.21 -4.44 5.01
CA ILE A 79 3.32 -5.03 5.75
C ILE A 79 4.48 -5.35 4.82
N LYS A 80 4.16 -5.77 3.61
CA LYS A 80 5.18 -6.26 2.68
C LYS A 80 4.77 -5.92 1.26
N MET A 81 5.72 -5.44 0.47
CA MET A 81 5.50 -5.12 -0.92
C MET A 81 6.65 -5.70 -1.74
N LYS A 82 6.30 -6.41 -2.80
CA LYS A 82 7.30 -6.99 -3.69
C LYS A 82 6.87 -6.73 -5.12
N ILE A 83 7.81 -6.25 -5.93
CA ILE A 83 7.53 -6.02 -7.35
C ILE A 83 7.67 -7.35 -8.07
N MET A 84 6.64 -7.70 -8.82
CA MET A 84 6.62 -8.93 -9.60
C MET A 84 7.10 -8.62 -11.02
N LYS A 85 7.98 -9.46 -11.50
CA LYS A 85 8.52 -9.26 -12.85
C LYS A 85 8.13 -10.40 -13.77
#